data_0a8c2483a7c63412fee7c56933af01d6
#
_entry.id   0a8c2483a7c63412fee7c56933af01d6
#
_cell.length_a   1.000
_cell.length_b   1.000
_cell.length_c   1.000
_cell.angle_alpha   90.00
_cell.angle_beta   90.00
_cell.angle_gamma   90.00
#
_symmetry.space_group_name_H-M   'P 1'
#
loop_
_entity.id
_entity.type
_entity.pdbx_description
1 polymer ?
#
loop_
_entity_poly.entity_id
_entity_poly.type
_entity_poly.pdbx_seq_one_letter_code
_entity_poly.pdbx_strand_id
1 'polypeptide(L)'
;MSKEISTQAENTHVRTSGKGKTYDMAYIGIFTVLIAICSWISIPMQIPFTLQTFAIFLAVAVLGGRRGTLSVVVYVLLGAIGVPVFAGFTGGFGIIMNNTGGYIVGFIFTALAMWLMESLFGRKLWVQAISMILGLFICYAFGTVWFMLVYMRNTGAVGLMTVLGWCVIPFIIPDAIKIVLALVLSNTLKKPLASIIGEAQHHLGAKD
;
A
#
# COMPACT_ATOMS: atom_id res chain seq x y z
N MET A 1 50.93 3.17 1.33
CA MET A 1 50.20 2.01 1.84
C MET A 1 48.96 2.38 2.68
N SER A 2 49.05 3.31 3.65
CA SER A 2 47.89 3.71 4.49
C SER A 2 46.79 4.49 3.75
N LYS A 3 47.12 5.31 2.75
CA LYS A 3 46.15 6.08 1.94
C LYS A 3 45.37 5.22 0.94
N GLU A 4 45.96 4.17 0.39
CA GLU A 4 45.29 3.27 -0.55
C GLU A 4 44.26 2.40 0.16
N ILE A 5 44.53 1.98 1.40
CA ILE A 5 43.62 1.18 2.23
C ILE A 5 42.37 2.02 2.61
N SER A 6 42.54 3.32 2.93
CA SER A 6 41.41 4.19 3.26
C SER A 6 40.53 4.49 2.03
N THR A 7 41.13 4.65 0.85
CA THR A 7 40.39 4.89 -0.41
C THR A 7 39.63 3.64 -0.86
N GLN A 8 40.17 2.44 -0.66
CA GLN A 8 39.43 1.20 -0.95
C GLN A 8 38.27 0.98 0.01
N ALA A 9 38.43 1.26 1.31
CA ALA A 9 37.34 1.13 2.29
C ALA A 9 36.20 2.12 1.99
N GLU A 10 36.52 3.34 1.59
CA GLU A 10 35.51 4.37 1.23
C GLU A 10 34.75 4.00 -0.05
N ASN A 11 35.43 3.45 -1.05
CA ASN A 11 34.80 2.98 -2.29
C ASN A 11 33.91 1.74 -2.08
N THR A 12 34.23 0.87 -1.13
CA THR A 12 33.43 -0.31 -0.80
C THR A 12 32.12 0.08 -0.11
N HIS A 13 32.14 1.08 0.77
CA HIS A 13 30.93 1.61 1.44
C HIS A 13 29.97 2.30 0.48
N VAL A 14 30.47 3.00 -0.53
CA VAL A 14 29.62 3.67 -1.56
C VAL A 14 28.95 2.66 -2.51
N ARG A 15 29.62 1.56 -2.86
CA ARG A 15 29.05 0.51 -3.75
C ARG A 15 27.94 -0.31 -3.11
N THR A 16 28.00 -0.62 -1.84
CA THR A 16 26.95 -1.38 -1.13
C THR A 16 25.67 -0.57 -0.93
N SER A 17 25.78 0.76 -0.76
CA SER A 17 24.62 1.66 -0.62
C SER A 17 23.78 1.76 -1.89
N GLY A 18 24.37 1.64 -3.09
CA GLY A 18 23.66 1.73 -4.37
C GLY A 18 22.81 0.48 -4.66
N LYS A 19 23.34 -0.70 -4.41
CA LYS A 19 22.66 -1.98 -4.69
C LYS A 19 21.39 -2.17 -3.83
N GLY A 20 21.44 -1.81 -2.55
CA GLY A 20 20.27 -1.89 -1.66
C GLY A 20 19.11 -1.00 -2.13
N LYS A 21 19.41 0.19 -2.64
CA LYS A 21 18.39 1.10 -3.20
C LYS A 21 17.72 0.54 -4.46
N THR A 22 18.46 -0.16 -5.31
CA THR A 22 17.91 -0.78 -6.53
C THR A 22 16.92 -1.89 -6.19
N TYR A 23 17.21 -2.75 -5.22
CA TYR A 23 16.26 -3.77 -4.75
C TYR A 23 15.00 -3.14 -4.14
N ASP A 24 15.16 -2.08 -3.33
CA ASP A 24 14.03 -1.36 -2.75
C ASP A 24 13.10 -0.83 -3.84
N MET A 25 13.64 -0.23 -4.89
CA MET A 25 12.87 0.27 -6.02
C MET A 25 12.15 -0.84 -6.77
N ALA A 26 12.81 -1.99 -6.98
CA ALA A 26 12.19 -3.16 -7.61
C ALA A 26 11.01 -3.70 -6.80
N TYR A 27 11.15 -3.85 -5.49
CA TYR A 27 10.05 -4.29 -4.63
C TYR A 27 8.89 -3.29 -4.59
N ILE A 28 9.17 -1.99 -4.51
CA ILE A 28 8.15 -0.94 -4.58
C ILE A 28 7.40 -1.06 -5.90
N GLY A 29 8.09 -1.23 -7.04
CA GLY A 29 7.48 -1.40 -8.34
C GLY A 29 6.59 -2.64 -8.43
N ILE A 30 7.09 -3.81 -7.97
CA ILE A 30 6.33 -5.08 -7.98
C ILE A 30 5.03 -4.93 -7.17
N PHE A 31 5.10 -4.37 -5.96
CA PHE A 31 3.90 -4.21 -5.13
C PHE A 31 2.97 -3.11 -5.65
N THR A 32 3.48 -2.07 -6.31
CA THR A 32 2.65 -1.09 -7.04
C THR A 32 1.83 -1.78 -8.14
N VAL A 33 2.46 -2.65 -8.93
CA VAL A 33 1.77 -3.43 -9.96
C VAL A 33 0.77 -4.42 -9.33
N LEU A 34 1.13 -5.06 -8.23
CA LEU A 34 0.22 -5.95 -7.51
C LEU A 34 -1.05 -5.21 -7.04
N ILE A 35 -0.91 -3.98 -6.52
CA ILE A 35 -2.06 -3.15 -6.11
C ILE A 35 -2.92 -2.84 -7.34
N ALA A 36 -2.34 -2.50 -8.49
CA ALA A 36 -3.06 -2.24 -9.73
C ALA A 36 -3.83 -3.48 -10.22
N ILE A 37 -3.20 -4.66 -10.25
CA ILE A 37 -3.86 -5.93 -10.62
C ILE A 37 -5.04 -6.20 -9.68
N CYS A 38 -4.85 -6.05 -8.38
CA CYS A 38 -5.91 -6.24 -7.38
C CYS A 38 -7.04 -5.19 -7.50
N SER A 39 -6.77 -4.01 -8.04
CA SER A 39 -7.79 -3.00 -8.30
C SER A 39 -8.69 -3.37 -9.48
N TRP A 40 -8.14 -4.05 -10.48
CA TRP A 40 -8.89 -4.50 -11.67
C TRP A 40 -9.83 -5.66 -11.35
N ILE A 41 -9.55 -6.45 -10.29
CA ILE A 41 -10.49 -7.43 -9.75
C ILE A 41 -11.55 -6.65 -8.96
N SER A 42 -12.57 -6.19 -9.66
CA SER A 42 -13.58 -5.30 -9.11
C SER A 42 -15.01 -5.72 -9.48
N ILE A 43 -15.92 -5.56 -8.51
CA ILE A 43 -17.37 -5.68 -8.73
C ILE A 43 -17.93 -4.26 -8.76
N PRO A 44 -18.60 -3.85 -9.86
CA PRO A 44 -19.14 -2.50 -9.98
C PRO A 44 -20.29 -2.30 -8.98
N MET A 45 -20.15 -1.28 -8.14
CA MET A 45 -21.12 -0.83 -7.14
C MET A 45 -21.01 0.70 -7.03
N GLN A 46 -21.76 1.33 -6.10
CA GLN A 46 -21.61 2.78 -5.81
C GLN A 46 -20.18 3.14 -5.44
N ILE A 47 -19.56 2.32 -4.60
CA ILE A 47 -18.10 2.23 -4.42
C ILE A 47 -17.71 0.84 -4.95
N PRO A 48 -16.81 0.74 -5.94
CA PRO A 48 -16.40 -0.56 -6.47
C PRO A 48 -15.82 -1.46 -5.38
N PHE A 49 -16.33 -2.67 -5.26
CA PHE A 49 -15.70 -3.69 -4.43
C PHE A 49 -14.47 -4.22 -5.15
N THR A 50 -13.29 -4.07 -4.56
CA THR A 50 -12.02 -4.47 -5.16
C THR A 50 -11.16 -5.27 -4.18
N LEU A 51 -10.12 -5.94 -4.67
CA LEU A 51 -9.06 -6.51 -3.83
C LEU A 51 -7.95 -5.51 -3.48
N GLN A 52 -8.14 -4.23 -3.75
CA GLN A 52 -7.18 -3.16 -3.53
C GLN A 52 -6.70 -3.06 -2.08
N THR A 53 -7.64 -3.02 -1.14
CA THR A 53 -7.35 -2.95 0.31
C THR A 53 -6.49 -4.11 0.78
N PHE A 54 -6.76 -5.33 0.29
CA PHE A 54 -5.93 -6.51 0.55
C PHE A 54 -4.49 -6.31 0.09
N ALA A 55 -4.29 -5.85 -1.16
CA ALA A 55 -2.95 -5.64 -1.70
C ALA A 55 -2.18 -4.52 -0.98
N ILE A 56 -2.86 -3.47 -0.53
CA ILE A 56 -2.29 -2.38 0.27
C ILE A 56 -1.82 -2.91 1.63
N PHE A 57 -2.68 -3.67 2.34
CA PHE A 57 -2.33 -4.30 3.60
C PHE A 57 -1.13 -5.23 3.44
N LEU A 58 -1.15 -6.05 2.38
CA LEU A 58 -0.06 -6.97 2.08
C LEU A 58 1.25 -6.23 1.78
N ALA A 59 1.21 -5.16 0.97
CA ALA A 59 2.37 -4.36 0.62
C ALA A 59 3.06 -3.79 1.87
N VAL A 60 2.30 -3.16 2.76
CA VAL A 60 2.84 -2.58 3.99
C VAL A 60 3.32 -3.66 4.95
N ALA A 61 2.59 -4.76 5.11
CA ALA A 61 2.95 -5.84 6.03
C ALA A 61 4.20 -6.62 5.59
N VAL A 62 4.41 -6.81 4.29
CA VAL A 62 5.54 -7.56 3.73
C VAL A 62 6.78 -6.67 3.60
N LEU A 63 6.65 -5.54 2.91
CA LEU A 63 7.78 -4.63 2.63
C LEU A 63 8.20 -3.80 3.84
N GLY A 64 7.31 -3.64 4.82
CA GLY A 64 7.44 -2.69 5.93
C GLY A 64 6.84 -1.33 5.60
N GLY A 65 6.58 -0.57 6.66
CA GLY A 65 5.84 0.68 6.60
C GLY A 65 6.32 1.64 5.52
N ARG A 66 7.64 1.94 5.51
CA ARG A 66 8.21 2.91 4.56
C ARG A 66 8.05 2.49 3.10
N ARG A 67 8.49 1.27 2.73
CA ARG A 67 8.47 0.78 1.35
C ARG A 67 7.04 0.50 0.89
N GLY A 68 6.22 -0.10 1.75
CA GLY A 68 4.81 -0.35 1.46
C GLY A 68 4.03 0.95 1.23
N THR A 69 4.23 1.97 2.05
CA THR A 69 3.62 3.28 1.85
C THR A 69 4.08 3.91 0.53
N LEU A 70 5.37 3.82 0.19
CA LEU A 70 5.87 4.29 -1.11
C LEU A 70 5.21 3.57 -2.29
N SER A 71 4.98 2.25 -2.20
CA SER A 71 4.24 1.51 -3.24
C SER A 71 2.82 2.04 -3.43
N VAL A 72 2.12 2.35 -2.34
CA VAL A 72 0.76 2.93 -2.39
C VAL A 72 0.79 4.33 -2.98
N VAL A 73 1.74 5.17 -2.58
CA VAL A 73 1.88 6.54 -3.11
C VAL A 73 2.17 6.51 -4.61
N VAL A 74 3.13 5.67 -5.06
CA VAL A 74 3.44 5.50 -6.49
C VAL A 74 2.22 5.02 -7.26
N TYR A 75 1.47 4.04 -6.73
CA TYR A 75 0.22 3.56 -7.32
C TYR A 75 -0.80 4.70 -7.53
N VAL A 76 -1.04 5.51 -6.49
CA VAL A 76 -1.99 6.63 -6.56
C VAL A 76 -1.52 7.69 -7.55
N LEU A 77 -0.22 8.01 -7.57
CA LEU A 77 0.37 8.97 -8.50
C LEU A 77 0.25 8.49 -9.96
N LEU A 78 0.54 7.22 -10.24
CA LEU A 78 0.37 6.65 -11.58
C LEU A 78 -1.08 6.76 -12.04
N GLY A 79 -2.03 6.43 -11.17
CA GLY A 79 -3.44 6.59 -11.48
C GLY A 79 -3.83 8.06 -11.69
N ALA A 80 -3.30 8.99 -10.88
CA ALA A 80 -3.59 10.41 -10.99
C ALA A 80 -3.13 11.02 -12.33
N ILE A 81 -1.98 10.62 -12.85
CA ILE A 81 -1.46 11.09 -14.15
C ILE A 81 -2.12 10.42 -15.36
N GLY A 82 -3.06 9.48 -15.14
CA GLY A 82 -3.85 8.89 -16.22
C GLY A 82 -3.53 7.44 -16.56
N VAL A 83 -2.58 6.80 -15.88
CA VAL A 83 -2.35 5.35 -16.08
C VAL A 83 -3.58 4.59 -15.58
N PRO A 84 -4.15 3.62 -16.33
CA PRO A 84 -5.40 2.94 -16.01
C PRO A 84 -5.21 1.87 -14.91
N VAL A 85 -4.71 2.31 -13.74
CA VAL A 85 -4.41 1.43 -12.59
C VAL A 85 -5.55 1.36 -11.56
N PHE A 86 -6.58 2.21 -11.65
CA PHE A 86 -7.72 2.20 -10.75
C PHE A 86 -8.78 1.17 -11.16
N ALA A 87 -9.77 0.94 -10.30
CA ALA A 87 -10.87 0.00 -10.53
C ALA A 87 -11.54 0.23 -11.89
N GLY A 88 -11.85 -0.86 -12.59
CA GLY A 88 -12.44 -0.79 -13.93
C GLY A 88 -11.50 -0.26 -15.00
N PHE A 89 -10.19 -0.41 -14.84
CA PHE A 89 -9.16 0.07 -15.78
C PHE A 89 -9.22 1.59 -16.01
N THR A 90 -9.57 2.33 -14.98
CA THR A 90 -9.67 3.79 -15.04
C THR A 90 -8.41 4.48 -14.51
N GLY A 91 -8.27 5.75 -14.83
CA GLY A 91 -7.18 6.62 -14.37
C GLY A 91 -7.49 8.07 -14.68
N GLY A 92 -6.63 8.96 -14.21
CA GLY A 92 -6.74 10.39 -14.37
C GLY A 92 -7.22 11.11 -13.13
N PHE A 93 -6.85 12.38 -13.03
CA PHE A 93 -7.17 13.23 -11.88
C PHE A 93 -8.69 13.35 -11.65
N GLY A 94 -9.50 13.27 -12.72
CA GLY A 94 -10.97 13.29 -12.64
C GLY A 94 -11.53 12.14 -11.78
N ILE A 95 -10.90 10.97 -11.77
CA ILE A 95 -11.31 9.85 -10.92
C ILE A 95 -11.09 10.17 -9.44
N ILE A 96 -9.99 10.86 -9.11
CA ILE A 96 -9.71 11.29 -7.74
C ILE A 96 -10.70 12.37 -7.29
N MET A 97 -11.19 13.20 -8.20
CA MET A 97 -12.20 14.23 -7.90
C MET A 97 -13.64 13.67 -7.86
N ASN A 98 -13.86 12.43 -8.25
CA ASN A 98 -15.15 11.76 -8.23
C ASN A 98 -15.51 11.20 -6.84
N ASN A 99 -16.70 10.63 -6.71
CA ASN A 99 -17.24 10.06 -5.47
C ASN A 99 -16.32 9.04 -4.80
N THR A 100 -15.55 8.27 -5.58
CA THR A 100 -14.61 7.24 -5.09
C THR A 100 -13.24 7.78 -4.71
N GLY A 101 -12.92 9.02 -5.08
CA GLY A 101 -11.57 9.58 -4.90
C GLY A 101 -11.10 9.64 -3.45
N GLY A 102 -12.02 9.87 -2.51
CA GLY A 102 -11.69 9.86 -1.10
C GLY A 102 -11.12 8.53 -0.59
N TYR A 103 -11.60 7.41 -1.14
CA TYR A 103 -11.06 6.09 -0.82
C TYR A 103 -9.65 5.90 -1.39
N ILE A 104 -9.41 6.39 -2.62
CA ILE A 104 -8.09 6.34 -3.27
C ILE A 104 -7.06 7.13 -2.45
N VAL A 105 -7.41 8.34 -2.02
CA VAL A 105 -6.55 9.15 -1.13
C VAL A 105 -6.47 8.51 0.25
N GLY A 106 -7.56 7.93 0.75
CA GLY A 106 -7.65 7.20 2.00
C GLY A 106 -6.65 6.03 2.09
N PHE A 107 -6.29 5.40 0.96
CA PHE A 107 -5.27 4.35 0.93
C PHE A 107 -3.89 4.85 1.35
N ILE A 108 -3.54 6.09 1.03
CA ILE A 108 -2.28 6.70 1.49
C ILE A 108 -2.32 6.87 3.01
N PHE A 109 -3.42 7.37 3.56
CA PHE A 109 -3.58 7.52 5.01
C PHE A 109 -3.60 6.17 5.74
N THR A 110 -4.21 5.14 5.13
CA THR A 110 -4.14 3.77 5.62
C THR A 110 -2.70 3.28 5.73
N ALA A 111 -1.93 3.41 4.66
CA ALA A 111 -0.54 2.98 4.63
C ALA A 111 0.34 3.77 5.62
N LEU A 112 0.12 5.08 5.75
CA LEU A 112 0.79 5.93 6.72
C LEU A 112 0.45 5.53 8.17
N ALA A 113 -0.81 5.24 8.48
CA ALA A 113 -1.23 4.79 9.80
C ALA A 113 -0.58 3.44 10.16
N MET A 114 -0.54 2.50 9.21
CA MET A 114 0.16 1.22 9.39
C MET A 114 1.67 1.42 9.60
N TRP A 115 2.29 2.34 8.85
CA TRP A 115 3.70 2.67 9.03
C TRP A 115 3.97 3.29 10.39
N LEU A 116 3.12 4.22 10.84
CA LEU A 116 3.23 4.85 12.17
C LEU A 116 3.13 3.78 13.27
N MET A 117 2.14 2.90 13.20
CA MET A 117 1.98 1.79 14.15
C MET A 117 3.20 0.85 14.17
N GLU A 118 3.74 0.52 12.99
CA GLU A 118 4.96 -0.28 12.89
C GLU A 118 6.16 0.42 13.52
N SER A 119 6.31 1.73 13.32
CA SER A 119 7.43 2.51 13.87
C SER A 119 7.37 2.65 15.39
N LEU A 120 6.17 2.71 15.98
CA LEU A 120 5.96 2.87 17.42
C LEU A 120 6.02 1.53 18.19
N PHE A 121 5.44 0.47 17.63
CA PHE A 121 5.22 -0.80 18.34
C PHE A 121 5.95 -2.00 17.71
N GLY A 122 6.66 -1.77 16.59
CA GLY A 122 7.41 -2.80 15.88
C GLY A 122 6.56 -3.69 14.96
N ARG A 123 7.18 -4.72 14.38
CA ARG A 123 6.59 -5.59 13.32
C ARG A 123 5.97 -6.87 13.86
N LYS A 124 5.38 -6.84 15.04
CA LYS A 124 4.69 -8.01 15.63
C LYS A 124 3.37 -8.27 14.89
N LEU A 125 2.94 -9.54 14.82
CA LEU A 125 1.72 -9.92 14.10
C LEU A 125 0.46 -9.18 14.62
N TRP A 126 0.31 -9.06 15.95
CA TRP A 126 -0.80 -8.35 16.55
C TRP A 126 -0.80 -6.84 16.23
N VAL A 127 0.41 -6.22 16.14
CA VAL A 127 0.55 -4.82 15.73
C VAL A 127 0.08 -4.64 14.29
N GLN A 128 0.44 -5.57 13.40
CA GLN A 128 -0.02 -5.55 12.02
C GLN A 128 -1.55 -5.71 11.92
N ALA A 129 -2.13 -6.63 12.71
CA ALA A 129 -3.58 -6.80 12.73
C ALA A 129 -4.31 -5.52 13.17
N ILE A 130 -3.89 -4.92 14.28
CA ILE A 130 -4.48 -3.69 14.79
C ILE A 130 -4.26 -2.52 13.80
N SER A 131 -3.07 -2.42 13.20
CA SER A 131 -2.76 -1.35 12.25
C SER A 131 -3.61 -1.45 10.96
N MET A 132 -3.90 -2.67 10.46
CA MET A 132 -4.79 -2.87 9.33
C MET A 132 -6.23 -2.47 9.65
N ILE A 133 -6.73 -2.84 10.84
CA ILE A 133 -8.07 -2.46 11.31
C ILE A 133 -8.16 -0.93 11.43
N LEU A 134 -7.18 -0.29 12.08
CA LEU A 134 -7.13 1.17 12.22
C LEU A 134 -7.05 1.85 10.84
N GLY A 135 -6.20 1.35 9.95
CA GLY A 135 -6.07 1.86 8.58
C GLY A 135 -7.36 1.75 7.78
N LEU A 136 -8.10 0.63 7.95
CA LEU A 136 -9.41 0.45 7.33
C LEU A 136 -10.43 1.47 7.84
N PHE A 137 -10.48 1.71 9.15
CA PHE A 137 -11.36 2.74 9.73
C PHE A 137 -11.04 4.13 9.20
N ILE A 138 -9.76 4.49 9.09
CA ILE A 138 -9.32 5.76 8.51
C ILE A 138 -9.76 5.87 7.06
N CYS A 139 -9.60 4.79 6.27
CA CYS A 139 -10.05 4.74 4.88
C CYS A 139 -11.56 4.94 4.76
N TYR A 140 -12.34 4.25 5.57
CA TYR A 140 -13.79 4.40 5.59
C TYR A 140 -14.23 5.81 6.00
N ALA A 141 -13.64 6.36 7.07
CA ALA A 141 -13.98 7.70 7.54
C ALA A 141 -13.69 8.75 6.46
N PHE A 142 -12.47 8.75 5.92
CA PHE A 142 -12.07 9.71 4.89
C PHE A 142 -12.87 9.52 3.59
N GLY A 143 -13.02 8.29 3.13
CA GLY A 143 -13.77 7.96 1.92
C GLY A 143 -15.26 8.33 2.02
N THR A 144 -15.89 8.03 3.16
CA THR A 144 -17.31 8.35 3.41
C THR A 144 -17.55 9.86 3.44
N VAL A 145 -16.71 10.62 4.17
CA VAL A 145 -16.82 12.09 4.22
C VAL A 145 -16.64 12.68 2.81
N TRP A 146 -15.63 12.23 2.08
CA TRP A 146 -15.41 12.67 0.70
C TRP A 146 -16.59 12.34 -0.20
N PHE A 147 -17.08 11.09 -0.15
CA PHE A 147 -18.25 10.66 -0.92
C PHE A 147 -19.45 11.56 -0.64
N MET A 148 -19.75 11.84 0.64
CA MET A 148 -20.87 12.72 1.00
C MET A 148 -20.71 14.11 0.41
N LEU A 149 -19.53 14.72 0.52
CA LEU A 149 -19.27 16.07 0.01
C LEU A 149 -19.46 16.16 -1.52
N VAL A 150 -18.88 15.18 -2.25
CA VAL A 150 -18.98 15.15 -3.72
C VAL A 150 -20.40 14.81 -4.17
N TYR A 151 -21.05 13.84 -3.52
CA TYR A 151 -22.41 13.42 -3.85
C TYR A 151 -23.42 14.54 -3.60
N MET A 152 -23.35 15.21 -2.46
CA MET A 152 -24.23 16.33 -2.14
C MET A 152 -24.08 17.51 -3.12
N ARG A 153 -22.85 17.75 -3.59
CA ARG A 153 -22.58 18.80 -4.57
C ARG A 153 -23.18 18.49 -5.94
N ASN A 154 -23.20 17.22 -6.35
CA ASN A 154 -23.57 16.82 -7.72
C ASN A 154 -25.01 16.34 -7.85
N THR A 155 -25.59 15.77 -6.79
CA THR A 155 -26.87 15.05 -6.86
C THR A 155 -27.91 15.58 -5.87
N GLY A 156 -27.48 16.13 -4.72
CA GLY A 156 -28.35 16.66 -3.68
C GLY A 156 -28.11 16.05 -2.31
N ALA A 157 -28.89 16.47 -1.32
CA ALA A 157 -28.73 16.05 0.06
C ALA A 157 -28.91 14.53 0.23
N VAL A 158 -28.00 13.93 0.99
CA VAL A 158 -28.04 12.49 1.33
C VAL A 158 -27.75 12.30 2.82
N GLY A 159 -28.51 11.40 3.46
CA GLY A 159 -28.33 11.09 4.88
C GLY A 159 -27.09 10.21 5.12
N LEU A 160 -26.43 10.44 6.26
CA LEU A 160 -25.25 9.66 6.65
C LEU A 160 -25.51 8.15 6.67
N MET A 161 -26.66 7.71 7.21
CA MET A 161 -27.01 6.28 7.28
C MET A 161 -27.15 5.65 5.89
N THR A 162 -27.68 6.38 4.92
CA THR A 162 -27.75 5.93 3.53
C THR A 162 -26.36 5.74 2.94
N VAL A 163 -25.46 6.70 3.16
CA VAL A 163 -24.08 6.61 2.66
C VAL A 163 -23.31 5.48 3.35
N LEU A 164 -23.45 5.29 4.65
CA LEU A 164 -22.86 4.16 5.36
C LEU A 164 -23.38 2.82 4.81
N GLY A 165 -24.66 2.73 4.48
CA GLY A 165 -25.27 1.56 3.85
C GLY A 165 -24.70 1.23 2.47
N TRP A 166 -24.24 2.24 1.71
CA TRP A 166 -23.66 2.04 0.38
C TRP A 166 -22.15 1.84 0.43
N CYS A 167 -21.45 2.52 1.34
CA CYS A 167 -20.01 2.70 1.28
C CYS A 167 -19.23 1.94 2.36
N VAL A 168 -19.88 1.47 3.42
CA VAL A 168 -19.22 0.82 4.57
C VAL A 168 -19.81 -0.53 4.88
N ILE A 169 -21.12 -0.61 5.14
CA ILE A 169 -21.77 -1.84 5.62
C ILE A 169 -21.50 -3.05 4.73
N PRO A 170 -21.60 -2.98 3.38
CA PRO A 170 -21.36 -4.13 2.51
C PRO A 170 -19.90 -4.61 2.52
N PHE A 171 -18.97 -3.74 2.93
CA PHE A 171 -17.53 -4.02 2.87
C PHE A 171 -16.96 -4.59 4.17
N ILE A 172 -17.66 -4.49 5.31
CA ILE A 172 -17.16 -4.90 6.63
C ILE A 172 -16.72 -6.39 6.61
N ILE A 173 -17.58 -7.28 6.16
CA ILE A 173 -17.28 -8.72 6.14
C ILE A 173 -16.18 -9.05 5.13
N PRO A 174 -16.26 -8.62 3.86
CA PRO A 174 -15.20 -8.86 2.90
C PRO A 174 -13.86 -8.26 3.31
N ASP A 175 -13.81 -7.06 3.89
CA ASP A 175 -12.57 -6.44 4.31
C ASP A 175 -11.97 -7.12 5.55
N ALA A 176 -12.79 -7.66 6.45
CA ALA A 176 -12.30 -8.52 7.53
C ALA A 176 -11.61 -9.78 6.98
N ILE A 177 -12.19 -10.42 5.96
CA ILE A 177 -11.55 -11.56 5.28
C ILE A 177 -10.23 -11.14 4.63
N LYS A 178 -10.18 -9.98 3.96
CA LYS A 178 -8.94 -9.45 3.35
C LYS A 178 -7.84 -9.20 4.38
N ILE A 179 -8.20 -8.69 5.57
CA ILE A 179 -7.23 -8.50 6.67
C ILE A 179 -6.64 -9.85 7.10
N VAL A 180 -7.49 -10.86 7.33
CA VAL A 180 -7.01 -12.19 7.70
C VAL A 180 -6.10 -12.79 6.62
N LEU A 181 -6.50 -12.72 5.36
CA LEU A 181 -5.69 -13.20 4.23
C LEU A 181 -4.35 -12.45 4.13
N ALA A 182 -4.36 -11.12 4.30
CA ALA A 182 -3.14 -10.31 4.27
C ALA A 182 -2.19 -10.68 5.43
N LEU A 183 -2.72 -10.93 6.63
CA LEU A 183 -1.92 -11.37 7.78
C LEU A 183 -1.30 -12.75 7.56
N VAL A 184 -2.09 -13.73 7.10
CA VAL A 184 -1.60 -15.09 6.82
C VAL A 184 -0.53 -15.03 5.74
N LEU A 185 -0.82 -14.38 4.62
CA LEU A 185 0.11 -14.33 3.49
C LEU A 185 1.37 -13.53 3.82
N SER A 186 1.25 -12.40 4.54
CA SER A 186 2.43 -11.63 4.96
C SER A 186 3.35 -12.44 5.88
N ASN A 187 2.79 -13.22 6.80
CA ASN A 187 3.57 -14.06 7.70
C ASN A 187 4.30 -15.19 6.95
N THR A 188 3.65 -15.76 5.94
CA THR A 188 4.24 -16.79 5.08
C THR A 188 5.34 -16.23 4.17
N LEU A 189 5.13 -15.04 3.59
CA LEU A 189 6.07 -14.44 2.64
C LEU A 189 7.30 -13.80 3.28
N LYS A 190 7.25 -13.41 4.55
CA LYS A 190 8.40 -12.79 5.25
C LYS A 190 9.64 -13.68 5.29
N LYS A 191 9.48 -14.99 5.52
CA LYS A 191 10.61 -15.93 5.60
C LYS A 191 11.34 -16.09 4.27
N PRO A 192 10.68 -16.47 3.15
CA PRO A 192 11.34 -16.62 1.86
C PRO A 192 11.89 -15.30 1.32
N LEU A 193 11.23 -14.17 1.58
CA LEU A 193 11.72 -12.87 1.12
C LEU A 193 13.01 -12.46 1.86
N ALA A 194 13.10 -12.73 3.16
CA ALA A 194 14.30 -12.47 3.96
C ALA A 194 15.48 -13.35 3.52
N SER A 195 15.25 -14.62 3.14
CA SER A 195 16.31 -15.51 2.63
C SER A 195 16.83 -15.04 1.27
N ILE A 196 15.93 -14.69 0.34
CA ILE A 196 16.31 -14.20 -0.98
C ILE A 196 17.11 -12.89 -0.89
N ILE A 197 16.72 -11.97 -0.01
CA ILE A 197 17.46 -10.73 0.22
C ILE A 197 18.83 -11.02 0.85
N GLY A 198 18.90 -11.94 1.81
CA GLY A 198 20.15 -12.36 2.47
C GLY A 198 21.10 -13.04 1.50
N GLU A 199 20.61 -13.98 0.68
CA GLU A 199 21.42 -14.67 -0.34
C GLU A 199 21.92 -13.71 -1.43
N ALA A 200 21.06 -12.79 -1.91
CA ALA A 200 21.46 -11.77 -2.87
C ALA A 200 22.57 -10.87 -2.33
N GLN A 201 22.56 -10.53 -1.05
CA GLN A 201 23.62 -9.78 -0.41
C GLN A 201 24.91 -10.59 -0.25
N HIS A 202 24.80 -11.89 0.08
CA HIS A 202 25.95 -12.78 0.24
C HIS A 202 26.67 -13.06 -1.09
N HIS A 203 25.93 -13.31 -2.17
CA HIS A 203 26.49 -13.49 -3.53
C HIS A 203 27.14 -12.24 -4.11
N LEU A 204 26.76 -11.06 -3.63
CA LEU A 204 27.34 -9.80 -4.05
C LEU A 204 28.60 -9.43 -3.24
N GLY A 205 28.69 -9.91 -2.00
CA GLY A 205 29.88 -9.76 -1.16
C GLY A 205 30.98 -10.79 -1.42
N ALA A 206 30.66 -11.92 -2.06
CA ALA A 206 31.61 -13.00 -2.37
C ALA A 206 32.34 -12.82 -3.73
N LYS A 207 32.06 -11.76 -4.48
CA LYS A 207 32.66 -11.45 -5.78
C LYS A 207 33.71 -10.31 -5.73
N ASP A 208 34.03 -9.84 -4.55
CA ASP A 208 35.12 -8.91 -4.28
C ASP A 208 36.22 -9.61 -3.48
#